data_df6450ab9d2990fad23613f151d491ed
#
_entry.id   df6450ab9d2990fad23613f151d491ed
#
_cell.length_a   1.000
_cell.length_b   1.000
_cell.length_c   1.000
_cell.angle_alpha   90.00
_cell.angle_beta   90.00
_cell.angle_gamma   90.00
#
_symmetry.space_group_name_H-M   'P 1'
#
loop_
_entity.id
_entity.type
_entity.pdbx_description
1 polymer ?
#
loop_
_entity_poly.entity_id
_entity_poly.type
_entity_poly.pdbx_seq_one_letter_code
_entity_poly.pdbx_strand_id
1 'polypeptide(L)'
;MNIEQKILSDITVYMKYSKYLPQLQRRETWEDLVTRNMEMHLKKYPQLTKEIEDAYELVYDKKVLPSMRSLQFGGKSIEISPNRIYNCAYLPIDDYRSFSETMFLLLGGTGVGFSVQKHHVEKLPEIKLPNKKRKKRFLINDSIEGWADAVKALVKSYFEGSSSLEFDFSDIRPKGAALVTSGGKAPGPQPLKECLFKLESILNQKENGDKLSSIEVHDMVCHIADAVLAGGIRRAALISLFSADDDEMISCKSGNWWELNPQRGRANNSAVLLRNKITKEFFMSLWDKIKNSGSGEPGIYLNNDKDWGTNPCISGDSLITVKDHNGVSGNESLSEGVVYQIPMKILVDLYETSDYPPMVLTFNEDTKELEYDYMNWAKKTKENAELIELSLDNGQTIKLTPDHRVYTENRGWIEAAKLTEDDVLISI
;
A
#
# COMPACT_ATOMS: atom_id res chain seq x y z
N MET A 1 -31.13 -3.11 -9.87
CA MET A 1 -29.88 -3.89 -10.10
C MET A 1 -30.29 -5.11 -10.93
N ASN A 2 -29.63 -5.37 -12.07
CA ASN A 2 -29.92 -6.57 -12.85
C ASN A 2 -29.39 -7.82 -12.12
N ILE A 3 -29.77 -9.02 -12.59
CA ILE A 3 -29.46 -10.28 -11.88
C ILE A 3 -27.94 -10.54 -11.82
N GLU A 4 -27.21 -10.19 -12.85
CA GLU A 4 -25.76 -10.35 -12.95
C GLU A 4 -25.03 -9.46 -11.94
N GLN A 5 -25.43 -8.19 -11.86
CA GLN A 5 -24.90 -7.26 -10.86
C GLN A 5 -25.19 -7.71 -9.43
N LYS A 6 -26.37 -8.31 -9.21
CA LYS A 6 -26.73 -8.85 -7.90
C LYS A 6 -25.82 -10.01 -7.53
N ILE A 7 -25.63 -10.98 -8.44
CA ILE A 7 -24.76 -12.14 -8.23
C ILE A 7 -23.32 -11.67 -7.93
N LEU A 8 -22.77 -10.77 -8.74
CA LEU A 8 -21.43 -10.22 -8.54
C LEU A 8 -21.31 -9.50 -7.20
N SER A 9 -22.29 -8.71 -6.82
CA SER A 9 -22.34 -8.04 -5.51
C SER A 9 -22.31 -9.06 -4.37
N ASP A 10 -23.14 -10.11 -4.45
CA ASP A 10 -23.26 -11.10 -3.38
C ASP A 10 -21.97 -11.94 -3.26
N ILE A 11 -21.33 -12.30 -4.38
CA ILE A 11 -20.01 -12.95 -4.40
C ILE A 11 -18.97 -12.04 -3.74
N THR A 12 -18.93 -10.76 -4.12
CA THR A 12 -17.97 -9.79 -3.56
C THR A 12 -18.15 -9.63 -2.05
N VAL A 13 -19.40 -9.48 -1.58
CA VAL A 13 -19.71 -9.39 -0.15
C VAL A 13 -19.24 -10.64 0.58
N TYR A 14 -19.57 -11.82 0.04
CA TYR A 14 -19.22 -13.08 0.65
C TYR A 14 -17.69 -13.29 0.75
N MET A 15 -16.96 -12.99 -0.30
CA MET A 15 -15.50 -13.22 -0.34
C MET A 15 -14.68 -12.18 0.44
N LYS A 16 -15.08 -10.91 0.40
CA LYS A 16 -14.22 -9.82 0.89
C LYS A 16 -14.65 -9.25 2.24
N TYR A 17 -15.94 -9.34 2.62
CA TYR A 17 -16.49 -8.61 3.77
C TYR A 17 -17.13 -9.49 4.83
N SER A 18 -17.75 -10.60 4.44
CA SER A 18 -18.52 -11.47 5.33
C SER A 18 -17.64 -12.18 6.36
N LYS A 19 -17.99 -12.04 7.63
CA LYS A 19 -17.38 -12.82 8.72
C LYS A 19 -18.09 -14.16 8.86
N TYR A 20 -17.38 -15.16 9.38
CA TYR A 20 -17.98 -16.44 9.74
C TYR A 20 -18.71 -16.34 11.07
N LEU A 21 -19.97 -16.76 11.11
CA LEU A 21 -20.85 -16.81 12.29
C LEU A 21 -20.88 -18.25 12.83
N PRO A 22 -20.10 -18.60 13.87
CA PRO A 22 -20.00 -19.97 14.36
C PRO A 22 -21.34 -20.53 14.84
N GLN A 23 -22.20 -19.68 15.43
CA GLN A 23 -23.49 -20.09 15.96
C GLN A 23 -24.47 -20.51 14.85
N LEU A 24 -24.34 -19.92 13.65
CA LEU A 24 -25.19 -20.20 12.50
C LEU A 24 -24.49 -21.11 11.47
N GLN A 25 -23.23 -21.49 11.71
CA GLN A 25 -22.40 -22.30 10.81
C GLN A 25 -22.36 -21.80 9.36
N ARG A 26 -22.47 -20.47 9.18
CA ARG A 26 -22.41 -19.80 7.88
C ARG A 26 -21.65 -18.49 7.97
N ARG A 27 -21.36 -17.90 6.81
CA ARG A 27 -20.89 -16.50 6.74
C ARG A 27 -22.06 -15.53 6.81
N GLU A 28 -21.74 -14.28 7.16
CA GLU A 28 -22.68 -13.15 7.13
C GLU A 28 -23.30 -12.99 5.75
N THR A 29 -24.60 -12.66 5.71
CA THR A 29 -25.27 -12.09 4.54
C THR A 29 -24.96 -10.58 4.46
N TRP A 30 -25.47 -9.91 3.41
CA TRP A 30 -25.40 -8.44 3.33
C TRP A 30 -26.07 -7.79 4.53
N GLU A 31 -27.25 -8.27 4.88
CA GLU A 31 -28.03 -7.76 6.01
C GLU A 31 -27.29 -7.92 7.35
N ASP A 32 -26.73 -9.10 7.62
CA ASP A 32 -25.94 -9.35 8.84
C ASP A 32 -24.75 -8.38 8.93
N LEU A 33 -24.05 -8.20 7.81
CA LEU A 33 -22.87 -7.33 7.73
C LEU A 33 -23.21 -5.87 7.97
N VAL A 34 -24.29 -5.39 7.35
CA VAL A 34 -24.78 -4.00 7.51
C VAL A 34 -25.26 -3.78 8.94
N THR A 35 -26.04 -4.73 9.50
CA THR A 35 -26.50 -4.70 10.90
C THR A 35 -25.32 -4.59 11.86
N ARG A 36 -24.31 -5.45 11.72
CA ARG A 36 -23.09 -5.40 12.55
C ARG A 36 -22.39 -4.05 12.49
N ASN A 37 -22.35 -3.44 11.31
CA ASN A 37 -21.74 -2.12 11.13
C ASN A 37 -22.58 -1.02 11.78
N MET A 38 -23.88 -1.04 11.57
CA MET A 38 -24.83 -0.11 12.19
C MET A 38 -24.80 -0.17 13.72
N GLU A 39 -24.89 -1.38 14.29
CA GLU A 39 -24.87 -1.58 15.74
C GLU A 39 -23.61 -1.02 16.41
N MET A 40 -22.46 -1.12 15.76
CA MET A 40 -21.22 -0.51 16.24
C MET A 40 -21.36 1.02 16.36
N HIS A 41 -22.01 1.68 15.41
CA HIS A 41 -22.23 3.13 15.44
C HIS A 41 -23.29 3.50 16.48
N LEU A 42 -24.41 2.77 16.56
CA LEU A 42 -25.44 2.98 17.55
C LEU A 42 -24.90 2.87 18.97
N LYS A 43 -24.06 1.86 19.22
CA LYS A 43 -23.40 1.67 20.52
C LYS A 43 -22.49 2.85 20.90
N LYS A 44 -21.78 3.41 19.93
CA LYS A 44 -20.83 4.49 20.16
C LYS A 44 -21.49 5.86 20.24
N TYR A 45 -22.56 6.06 19.49
CA TYR A 45 -23.27 7.34 19.35
C TYR A 45 -24.78 7.19 19.59
N PRO A 46 -25.22 6.79 20.80
CA PRO A 46 -26.64 6.55 21.07
C PRO A 46 -27.51 7.80 20.93
N GLN A 47 -26.93 8.99 21.02
CA GLN A 47 -27.63 10.26 20.82
C GLN A 47 -28.01 10.52 19.33
N LEU A 48 -27.42 9.77 18.39
CA LEU A 48 -27.68 9.88 16.93
C LEU A 48 -28.43 8.67 16.41
N THR A 49 -29.17 7.95 17.25
CA THR A 49 -29.82 6.68 16.88
C THR A 49 -30.66 6.84 15.62
N LYS A 50 -31.54 7.84 15.58
CA LYS A 50 -32.43 8.02 14.43
C LYS A 50 -31.69 8.33 13.15
N GLU A 51 -30.74 9.24 13.19
CA GLU A 51 -29.92 9.61 12.01
C GLU A 51 -29.10 8.44 11.49
N ILE A 52 -28.60 7.58 12.39
CA ILE A 52 -27.87 6.36 12.01
C ILE A 52 -28.82 5.37 11.36
N GLU A 53 -29.98 5.10 11.94
CA GLU A 53 -30.97 4.18 11.38
C GLU A 53 -31.45 4.64 9.98
N ASP A 54 -31.82 5.92 9.84
CA ASP A 54 -32.24 6.51 8.56
C ASP A 54 -31.14 6.39 7.48
N ALA A 55 -29.87 6.64 7.86
CA ALA A 55 -28.73 6.47 6.95
C ALA A 55 -28.52 4.99 6.56
N TYR A 56 -28.68 4.06 7.50
CA TYR A 56 -28.48 2.64 7.25
C TYR A 56 -29.60 1.99 6.44
N GLU A 57 -30.81 2.55 6.39
CA GLU A 57 -31.83 2.14 5.41
C GLU A 57 -31.29 2.28 3.97
N LEU A 58 -30.59 3.39 3.67
CA LEU A 58 -29.94 3.58 2.37
C LEU A 58 -28.78 2.60 2.13
N VAL A 59 -28.09 2.20 3.19
CA VAL A 59 -27.01 1.20 3.10
C VAL A 59 -27.58 -0.19 2.82
N TYR A 60 -28.66 -0.61 3.50
CA TYR A 60 -29.33 -1.89 3.21
C TYR A 60 -29.75 -1.99 1.75
N ASP A 61 -30.27 -0.90 1.19
CA ASP A 61 -30.66 -0.79 -0.21
C ASP A 61 -29.48 -0.67 -1.19
N LYS A 62 -28.24 -0.61 -0.70
CA LYS A 62 -27.01 -0.38 -1.49
C LYS A 62 -27.03 0.95 -2.28
N LYS A 63 -27.82 1.95 -1.84
CA LYS A 63 -27.86 3.30 -2.43
C LYS A 63 -26.66 4.13 -1.99
N VAL A 64 -26.21 3.93 -0.74
CA VAL A 64 -25.02 4.54 -0.16
C VAL A 64 -24.22 3.43 0.51
N LEU A 65 -22.89 3.52 0.49
CA LEU A 65 -22.02 2.54 1.15
C LEU A 65 -21.12 3.23 2.16
N PRO A 66 -20.97 2.68 3.39
CA PRO A 66 -19.90 3.08 4.30
C PRO A 66 -18.54 2.75 3.72
N SER A 67 -17.46 3.24 4.33
CA SER A 67 -16.12 2.86 3.90
C SER A 67 -15.97 1.33 3.91
N MET A 68 -15.24 0.79 2.92
CA MET A 68 -15.02 -0.65 2.82
C MET A 68 -14.36 -1.21 4.07
N ARG A 69 -13.48 -0.45 4.71
CA ARG A 69 -12.84 -0.84 5.98
C ARG A 69 -13.85 -0.91 7.12
N SER A 70 -14.78 0.04 7.19
CA SER A 70 -15.86 0.02 8.16
C SER A 70 -16.73 -1.23 7.98
N LEU A 71 -17.12 -1.55 6.75
CA LEU A 71 -17.87 -2.78 6.45
C LEU A 71 -17.08 -4.05 6.80
N GLN A 72 -15.80 -4.11 6.43
CA GLN A 72 -14.97 -5.29 6.66
C GLN A 72 -14.68 -5.56 8.14
N PHE A 73 -14.29 -4.52 8.89
CA PHE A 73 -13.82 -4.64 10.26
C PHE A 73 -14.83 -4.17 11.31
N GLY A 74 -15.96 -3.59 10.93
CA GLY A 74 -16.99 -3.09 11.84
C GLY A 74 -17.30 -4.05 13.00
N GLY A 75 -17.77 -3.51 14.12
CA GLY A 75 -17.97 -4.21 15.38
C GLY A 75 -16.68 -4.40 16.17
N LYS A 76 -16.54 -5.53 16.85
CA LYS A 76 -15.46 -5.81 17.82
C LYS A 76 -14.05 -5.49 17.31
N SER A 77 -13.76 -5.69 16.01
CA SER A 77 -12.43 -5.42 15.46
C SER A 77 -12.05 -3.94 15.50
N ILE A 78 -12.98 -3.04 15.12
CA ILE A 78 -12.78 -1.59 15.18
C ILE A 78 -12.90 -1.09 16.63
N GLU A 79 -13.79 -1.67 17.45
CA GLU A 79 -13.94 -1.32 18.85
C GLU A 79 -12.63 -1.54 19.65
N ILE A 80 -11.90 -2.62 19.35
CA ILE A 80 -10.61 -2.95 19.97
C ILE A 80 -9.47 -2.15 19.35
N SER A 81 -9.43 -2.05 18.02
CA SER A 81 -8.36 -1.40 17.26
C SER A 81 -8.94 -0.42 16.23
N PRO A 82 -9.27 0.81 16.64
CA PRO A 82 -9.92 1.81 15.76
C PRO A 82 -9.09 2.19 14.52
N ASN A 83 -7.77 2.04 14.59
CA ASN A 83 -6.87 2.27 13.45
C ASN A 83 -7.19 1.40 12.23
N ARG A 84 -7.90 0.27 12.40
CA ARG A 84 -8.31 -0.60 11.30
C ARG A 84 -9.28 0.05 10.30
N ILE A 85 -9.88 1.20 10.67
CA ILE A 85 -10.76 1.95 9.76
C ILE A 85 -9.98 2.69 8.67
N TYR A 86 -8.70 2.97 8.89
CA TYR A 86 -7.86 3.71 7.95
C TYR A 86 -7.29 2.79 6.87
N ASN A 87 -7.38 3.21 5.61
CA ASN A 87 -6.75 2.51 4.50
C ASN A 87 -5.28 2.84 4.39
N CYS A 88 -4.93 4.12 4.53
CA CYS A 88 -3.58 4.61 4.32
C CYS A 88 -3.23 5.69 5.34
N ALA A 89 -1.94 5.80 5.62
CA ALA A 89 -1.36 6.85 6.45
C ALA A 89 -0.03 7.30 5.84
N TYR A 90 0.43 8.46 6.25
CA TYR A 90 1.76 8.97 5.93
C TYR A 90 2.43 9.45 7.21
N LEU A 91 3.75 9.18 7.32
CA LEU A 91 4.58 9.73 8.39
C LEU A 91 6.02 9.97 7.89
N PRO A 92 6.69 11.05 8.30
CA PRO A 92 8.13 11.20 8.13
C PRO A 92 8.86 10.29 9.13
N ILE A 93 10.04 9.79 8.75
CA ILE A 93 10.93 9.09 9.68
C ILE A 93 11.90 10.13 10.26
N ASP A 94 11.40 10.92 11.19
CA ASP A 94 12.12 12.03 11.82
C ASP A 94 12.21 11.90 13.36
N ASP A 95 11.62 10.84 13.88
CA ASP A 95 11.69 10.43 15.30
C ASP A 95 11.82 8.90 15.37
N TYR A 96 12.53 8.38 16.35
CA TYR A 96 12.72 6.94 16.48
C TYR A 96 11.42 6.15 16.71
N ARG A 97 10.36 6.81 17.17
CA ARG A 97 9.02 6.22 17.32
C ARG A 97 8.38 5.91 15.96
N SER A 98 8.75 6.61 14.90
CA SER A 98 8.20 6.41 13.56
C SER A 98 8.38 4.96 13.07
N PHE A 99 9.43 4.26 13.47
CA PHE A 99 9.62 2.85 13.16
C PHE A 99 8.54 1.96 13.80
N SER A 100 8.23 2.21 15.08
CA SER A 100 7.17 1.48 15.79
C SER A 100 5.78 1.84 15.31
N GLU A 101 5.54 3.09 14.97
CA GLU A 101 4.29 3.57 14.38
C GLU A 101 4.05 2.92 13.03
N THR A 102 5.08 2.78 12.20
CA THR A 102 5.01 2.04 10.93
C THR A 102 4.60 0.58 11.16
N MET A 103 5.23 -0.12 12.10
CA MET A 103 4.85 -1.50 12.45
C MET A 103 3.38 -1.58 12.88
N PHE A 104 2.95 -0.68 13.76
CA PHE A 104 1.59 -0.62 14.28
C PHE A 104 0.56 -0.39 13.16
N LEU A 105 0.81 0.58 12.27
CA LEU A 105 -0.06 0.91 11.15
C LEU A 105 -0.18 -0.26 10.16
N LEU A 106 0.95 -0.85 9.78
CA LEU A 106 0.99 -1.99 8.85
C LEU A 106 0.26 -3.21 9.42
N LEU A 107 0.47 -3.54 10.71
CA LEU A 107 -0.24 -4.63 11.39
C LEU A 107 -1.74 -4.34 11.52
N GLY A 108 -2.13 -3.08 11.63
CA GLY A 108 -3.52 -2.63 11.52
C GLY A 108 -4.13 -2.82 10.13
N GLY A 109 -3.30 -3.10 9.13
CA GLY A 109 -3.69 -3.25 7.73
C GLY A 109 -3.74 -1.93 6.96
N THR A 110 -3.10 -0.88 7.46
CA THR A 110 -2.98 0.44 6.83
C THR A 110 -1.76 0.44 5.90
N GLY A 111 -1.93 0.88 4.66
CA GLY A 111 -0.81 1.17 3.77
C GLY A 111 -0.08 2.42 4.25
N VAL A 112 1.26 2.41 4.23
CA VAL A 112 2.06 3.48 4.80
C VAL A 112 2.92 4.16 3.74
N GLY A 113 2.67 5.47 3.53
CA GLY A 113 3.63 6.36 2.92
C GLY A 113 4.62 6.84 4.00
N PHE A 114 5.90 6.80 3.70
CA PHE A 114 6.90 7.29 4.63
C PHE A 114 7.96 8.13 3.91
N SER A 115 8.57 9.05 4.64
CA SER A 115 9.63 9.89 4.08
C SER A 115 10.95 9.62 4.77
N VAL A 116 11.96 9.32 3.93
CA VAL A 116 13.37 9.27 4.29
C VAL A 116 14.15 10.41 3.63
N GLN A 117 13.48 11.54 3.34
CA GLN A 117 14.17 12.74 2.88
C GLN A 117 15.23 13.16 3.89
N LYS A 118 16.38 13.66 3.42
CA LYS A 118 17.52 14.03 4.26
C LYS A 118 17.13 14.88 5.47
N HIS A 119 16.31 15.92 5.26
CA HIS A 119 15.88 16.83 6.33
C HIS A 119 14.96 16.18 7.38
N HIS A 120 14.35 15.03 7.10
CA HIS A 120 13.64 14.22 8.10
C HIS A 120 14.61 13.31 8.84
N VAL A 121 15.42 12.53 8.11
CA VAL A 121 16.36 11.58 8.71
C VAL A 121 17.40 12.29 9.59
N GLU A 122 17.84 13.49 9.21
CA GLU A 122 18.77 14.31 10.00
C GLU A 122 18.24 14.67 11.40
N LYS A 123 16.93 14.66 11.62
CA LYS A 123 16.33 14.89 12.95
C LYS A 123 16.47 13.68 13.87
N LEU A 124 16.73 12.49 13.33
CA LEU A 124 16.99 11.32 14.16
C LEU A 124 18.21 11.57 15.04
N PRO A 125 18.18 11.11 16.31
CA PRO A 125 19.33 11.24 17.18
C PRO A 125 20.56 10.49 16.65
N GLU A 126 21.73 10.85 17.15
CA GLU A 126 22.95 10.10 16.93
C GLU A 126 22.87 8.72 17.64
N ILE A 127 23.52 7.73 17.03
CA ILE A 127 23.63 6.40 17.62
C ILE A 127 24.46 6.43 18.90
N LYS A 128 23.94 5.77 19.92
CA LYS A 128 24.59 5.49 21.18
C LYS A 128 24.47 3.99 21.44
N LEU A 129 25.54 3.25 21.15
CA LEU A 129 25.51 1.80 21.25
C LEU A 129 25.09 1.33 22.66
N PRO A 130 24.16 0.36 22.75
CA PRO A 130 23.69 -0.13 24.04
C PRO A 130 24.79 -0.85 24.80
N ASN A 131 24.76 -0.77 26.12
CA ASN A 131 25.73 -1.43 26.97
C ASN A 131 25.50 -2.96 26.97
N LYS A 132 26.36 -3.69 26.26
CA LYS A 132 26.31 -5.16 26.12
C LYS A 132 26.52 -5.92 27.42
N LYS A 133 27.12 -5.29 28.45
CA LYS A 133 27.29 -5.89 29.78
C LYS A 133 26.03 -5.87 30.64
N ARG A 134 25.05 -5.05 30.26
CA ARG A 134 23.77 -4.94 30.95
C ARG A 134 22.68 -5.43 30.02
N LYS A 135 22.19 -6.65 30.24
CA LYS A 135 21.05 -7.21 29.49
C LYS A 135 19.76 -6.97 30.26
N LYS A 136 18.74 -6.51 29.56
CA LYS A 136 17.39 -6.36 30.09
C LYS A 136 16.43 -7.25 29.30
N ARG A 137 15.76 -8.17 29.99
CA ARG A 137 14.70 -8.99 29.38
C ARG A 137 13.50 -8.09 29.01
N PHE A 138 13.01 -8.26 27.80
CA PHE A 138 11.81 -7.59 27.26
C PHE A 138 10.81 -8.65 26.81
N LEU A 139 9.75 -8.84 27.59
CA LEU A 139 8.65 -9.74 27.25
C LEU A 139 7.77 -9.05 26.21
N ILE A 140 7.50 -9.71 25.07
CA ILE A 140 6.71 -9.18 23.97
C ILE A 140 5.28 -9.71 24.09
N ASN A 141 4.31 -8.83 24.28
CA ASN A 141 2.91 -9.17 24.32
C ASN A 141 2.42 -9.65 22.95
N ASP A 142 1.48 -10.61 22.94
CA ASP A 142 0.84 -11.14 21.73
C ASP A 142 -0.26 -10.20 21.20
N SER A 143 0.16 -9.01 20.77
CA SER A 143 -0.70 -7.94 20.25
C SER A 143 0.05 -7.11 19.19
N ILE A 144 -0.70 -6.31 18.41
CA ILE A 144 -0.13 -5.35 17.46
C ILE A 144 0.78 -4.36 18.19
N GLU A 145 0.34 -3.89 19.34
CA GLU A 145 1.06 -2.97 20.21
C GLU A 145 2.36 -3.62 20.72
N GLY A 146 2.31 -4.89 21.15
CA GLY A 146 3.48 -5.62 21.64
C GLY A 146 4.58 -5.76 20.59
N TRP A 147 4.23 -6.01 19.34
CA TRP A 147 5.18 -6.06 18.24
C TRP A 147 5.78 -4.68 17.96
N ALA A 148 4.96 -3.64 17.92
CA ALA A 148 5.40 -2.25 17.74
C ALA A 148 6.30 -1.79 18.88
N ASP A 149 5.97 -2.14 20.14
CA ASP A 149 6.77 -1.82 21.30
C ASP A 149 8.12 -2.54 21.31
N ALA A 150 8.20 -3.76 20.77
CA ALA A 150 9.48 -4.47 20.61
C ALA A 150 10.43 -3.72 19.65
N VAL A 151 9.89 -3.26 18.50
CA VAL A 151 10.66 -2.41 17.55
C VAL A 151 11.09 -1.11 18.23
N LYS A 152 10.16 -0.44 18.93
CA LYS A 152 10.45 0.79 19.66
C LYS A 152 11.54 0.60 20.70
N ALA A 153 11.46 -0.47 21.49
CA ALA A 153 12.44 -0.77 22.54
C ALA A 153 13.82 -1.00 21.96
N LEU A 154 13.92 -1.76 20.85
CA LEU A 154 15.18 -1.98 20.16
C LEU A 154 15.79 -0.67 19.68
N VAL A 155 15.07 0.07 18.84
CA VAL A 155 15.57 1.31 18.24
C VAL A 155 15.94 2.34 19.32
N LYS A 156 15.08 2.50 20.33
CA LYS A 156 15.33 3.37 21.48
C LYS A 156 16.63 3.01 22.22
N SER A 157 16.92 1.72 22.37
CA SER A 157 18.14 1.29 23.08
C SER A 157 19.42 1.77 22.39
N TYR A 158 19.41 1.89 21.06
CA TYR A 158 20.52 2.39 20.25
C TYR A 158 20.60 3.91 20.15
N PHE A 159 19.49 4.62 20.33
CA PHE A 159 19.51 6.08 20.34
C PHE A 159 19.77 6.67 21.73
N GLU A 160 19.41 5.96 22.79
CA GLU A 160 19.63 6.43 24.16
C GLU A 160 20.88 5.82 24.85
N GLY A 161 21.51 4.80 24.24
CA GLY A 161 22.67 4.13 24.83
C GLY A 161 22.34 3.35 26.10
N SER A 162 21.14 2.76 26.17
CA SER A 162 20.65 2.04 27.32
C SER A 162 21.21 0.60 27.40
N SER A 163 20.62 -0.27 28.23
CA SER A 163 20.98 -1.69 28.28
C SER A 163 20.64 -2.40 26.98
N SER A 164 21.44 -3.38 26.56
CA SER A 164 21.08 -4.29 25.49
C SER A 164 19.81 -5.09 25.87
N LEU A 165 18.99 -5.42 24.88
CA LEU A 165 17.72 -6.10 25.11
C LEU A 165 17.84 -7.58 24.79
N GLU A 166 17.20 -8.41 25.61
CA GLU A 166 16.98 -9.82 25.35
C GLU A 166 15.47 -10.04 25.19
N PHE A 167 15.03 -10.20 23.96
CA PHE A 167 13.60 -10.33 23.66
C PHE A 167 13.09 -11.71 24.01
N ASP A 168 11.99 -11.73 24.76
CA ASP A 168 11.25 -12.92 25.12
C ASP A 168 9.95 -12.99 24.34
N PHE A 169 9.82 -14.05 23.54
CA PHE A 169 8.70 -14.28 22.62
C PHE A 169 7.70 -15.32 23.14
N SER A 170 7.83 -15.72 24.41
CA SER A 170 7.03 -16.84 24.97
C SER A 170 5.53 -16.61 24.95
N ASP A 171 5.08 -15.37 25.07
CA ASP A 171 3.65 -15.02 25.05
C ASP A 171 3.06 -14.97 23.64
N ILE A 172 3.90 -14.89 22.59
CA ILE A 172 3.40 -14.84 21.23
C ILE A 172 2.83 -16.19 20.82
N ARG A 173 1.57 -16.20 20.40
CA ARG A 173 0.86 -17.40 19.94
C ARG A 173 1.62 -18.12 18.82
N PRO A 174 1.52 -19.44 18.76
CA PRO A 174 2.21 -20.24 17.75
C PRO A 174 1.65 -19.99 16.34
N LYS A 175 2.46 -20.29 15.33
CA LYS A 175 2.06 -20.27 13.93
C LYS A 175 0.81 -21.14 13.71
N GLY A 176 -0.17 -20.60 13.00
CA GLY A 176 -1.43 -21.30 12.68
C GLY A 176 -2.57 -21.06 13.67
N ALA A 177 -2.33 -20.43 14.84
CA ALA A 177 -3.41 -20.06 15.76
C ALA A 177 -4.38 -19.06 15.11
N ALA A 178 -5.68 -19.17 15.45
CA ALA A 178 -6.71 -18.31 14.89
C ALA A 178 -6.57 -16.85 15.36
N LEU A 179 -6.76 -15.91 14.44
CA LEU A 179 -6.79 -14.48 14.71
C LEU A 179 -8.23 -14.01 14.89
N VAL A 180 -8.61 -13.67 16.12
CA VAL A 180 -9.99 -13.34 16.49
C VAL A 180 -10.47 -12.01 15.89
N THR A 181 -9.58 -11.02 15.77
CA THR A 181 -9.94 -9.65 15.35
C THR A 181 -9.86 -9.40 13.85
N SER A 182 -8.93 -10.06 13.17
CA SER A 182 -8.68 -9.86 11.72
C SER A 182 -9.15 -11.02 10.86
N GLY A 183 -9.43 -12.17 11.48
CA GLY A 183 -9.55 -13.43 10.74
C GLY A 183 -8.18 -13.94 10.26
N GLY A 184 -8.14 -15.18 9.75
CA GLY A 184 -6.90 -15.81 9.30
C GLY A 184 -6.11 -16.47 10.42
N LYS A 185 -4.84 -16.78 10.15
CA LYS A 185 -3.95 -17.54 11.04
C LYS A 185 -2.74 -16.71 11.45
N ALA A 186 -2.30 -16.89 12.69
CA ALA A 186 -1.11 -16.22 13.23
C ALA A 186 0.18 -16.72 12.55
N PRO A 187 1.18 -15.81 12.33
CA PRO A 187 2.46 -16.19 11.76
C PRO A 187 3.41 -16.87 12.76
N GLY A 188 3.11 -16.75 14.06
CA GLY A 188 4.03 -17.09 15.14
C GLY A 188 5.12 -16.03 15.36
N PRO A 189 6.09 -16.27 16.23
CA PRO A 189 7.11 -15.28 16.60
C PRO A 189 8.23 -15.09 15.57
N GLN A 190 8.40 -16.01 14.63
CA GLN A 190 9.57 -16.05 13.75
C GLN A 190 9.74 -14.76 12.89
N PRO A 191 8.70 -14.21 12.24
CA PRO A 191 8.86 -13.00 11.44
C PRO A 191 9.34 -11.79 12.25
N LEU A 192 8.87 -11.65 13.50
CA LEU A 192 9.32 -10.57 14.38
C LEU A 192 10.77 -10.79 14.83
N LYS A 193 11.17 -12.03 15.12
CA LYS A 193 12.57 -12.37 15.46
C LYS A 193 13.52 -11.95 14.34
N GLU A 194 13.18 -12.32 13.11
CA GLU A 194 13.98 -11.97 11.93
C GLU A 194 14.03 -10.46 11.71
N CYS A 195 12.90 -9.77 11.87
CA CYS A 195 12.85 -8.31 11.78
C CYS A 195 13.78 -7.65 12.79
N LEU A 196 13.63 -7.97 14.09
CA LEU A 196 14.45 -7.38 15.15
C LEU A 196 15.93 -7.66 14.92
N PHE A 197 16.30 -8.88 14.49
CA PHE A 197 17.67 -9.24 14.15
C PHE A 197 18.21 -8.39 12.99
N LYS A 198 17.44 -8.18 11.92
CA LYS A 198 17.88 -7.38 10.77
C LYS A 198 18.01 -5.89 11.13
N LEU A 199 17.07 -5.34 11.91
CA LEU A 199 17.18 -3.97 12.43
C LEU A 199 18.41 -3.81 13.30
N GLU A 200 18.63 -4.74 14.22
CA GLU A 200 19.81 -4.73 15.09
C GLU A 200 21.13 -4.87 14.31
N SER A 201 21.11 -5.66 13.22
CA SER A 201 22.28 -5.81 12.35
C SER A 201 22.68 -4.50 11.68
N ILE A 202 21.71 -3.71 11.19
CA ILE A 202 21.97 -2.37 10.62
C ILE A 202 22.52 -1.44 11.71
N LEU A 203 21.88 -1.39 12.87
CA LEU A 203 22.28 -0.53 13.98
C LEU A 203 23.66 -0.88 14.55
N ASN A 204 24.07 -2.16 14.56
CA ASN A 204 25.36 -2.62 15.02
C ASN A 204 26.54 -2.31 14.07
N GLN A 205 26.26 -1.89 12.83
CA GLN A 205 27.29 -1.42 11.91
C GLN A 205 27.74 0.01 12.19
N LYS A 206 27.05 0.71 13.09
CA LYS A 206 27.32 2.09 13.48
C LYS A 206 28.23 2.18 14.69
N GLU A 207 28.90 3.32 14.80
CA GLU A 207 29.65 3.71 15.98
C GLU A 207 28.91 4.76 16.81
N ASN A 208 29.39 5.03 18.03
CA ASN A 208 28.78 6.10 18.83
C ASN A 208 29.03 7.45 18.19
N GLY A 209 27.94 8.22 18.01
CA GLY A 209 27.94 9.51 17.35
C GLY A 209 27.61 9.46 15.86
N ASP A 210 27.51 8.27 15.24
CA ASP A 210 27.05 8.13 13.87
C ASP A 210 25.57 8.47 13.74
N LYS A 211 25.17 8.85 12.54
CA LYS A 211 23.76 8.96 12.15
C LYS A 211 23.38 7.89 11.14
N LEU A 212 22.12 7.54 11.10
CA LEU A 212 21.57 6.69 10.05
C LEU A 212 21.47 7.48 8.74
N SER A 213 21.79 6.83 7.63
CA SER A 213 21.57 7.36 6.29
C SER A 213 20.12 7.09 5.83
N SER A 214 19.67 7.81 4.78
CA SER A 214 18.34 7.60 4.20
C SER A 214 18.10 6.16 3.77
N ILE A 215 19.10 5.51 3.17
CA ILE A 215 19.00 4.12 2.71
C ILE A 215 18.93 3.12 3.88
N GLU A 216 19.65 3.35 4.95
CA GLU A 216 19.58 2.50 6.15
C GLU A 216 18.21 2.60 6.82
N VAL A 217 17.67 3.81 6.94
CA VAL A 217 16.30 4.05 7.44
C VAL A 217 15.27 3.38 6.55
N HIS A 218 15.41 3.52 5.23
CA HIS A 218 14.56 2.86 4.25
C HIS A 218 14.58 1.34 4.40
N ASP A 219 15.75 0.73 4.50
CA ASP A 219 15.92 -0.71 4.66
C ASP A 219 15.32 -1.20 5.98
N MET A 220 15.47 -0.45 7.08
CA MET A 220 14.81 -0.75 8.36
C MET A 220 13.28 -0.78 8.22
N VAL A 221 12.67 0.19 7.56
CA VAL A 221 11.23 0.23 7.31
C VAL A 221 10.79 -0.95 6.43
N CYS A 222 11.57 -1.30 5.41
CA CYS A 222 11.28 -2.45 4.55
C CYS A 222 11.36 -3.78 5.32
N HIS A 223 12.28 -3.95 6.25
CA HIS A 223 12.35 -5.14 7.13
C HIS A 223 11.15 -5.22 8.09
N ILE A 224 10.64 -4.09 8.57
CA ILE A 224 9.39 -4.03 9.34
C ILE A 224 8.22 -4.55 8.49
N ALA A 225 8.13 -4.12 7.22
CA ALA A 225 7.10 -4.60 6.31
C ALA A 225 7.21 -6.10 6.00
N ASP A 226 8.42 -6.66 5.90
CA ASP A 226 8.65 -8.11 5.75
C ASP A 226 8.01 -8.90 6.88
N ALA A 227 8.16 -8.46 8.13
CA ALA A 227 7.56 -9.13 9.28
C ALA A 227 6.03 -9.14 9.23
N VAL A 228 5.44 -8.04 8.74
CA VAL A 228 3.97 -7.92 8.60
C VAL A 228 3.44 -8.82 7.50
N LEU A 229 4.14 -8.91 6.35
CA LEU A 229 3.76 -9.78 5.24
C LEU A 229 3.78 -11.25 5.60
N ALA A 230 4.83 -11.69 6.28
CA ALA A 230 4.93 -13.06 6.75
C ALA A 230 3.79 -13.43 7.72
N GLY A 231 3.12 -12.42 8.28
CA GLY A 231 1.95 -12.56 9.14
C GLY A 231 0.68 -13.00 8.44
N GLY A 232 0.63 -13.05 7.11
CA GLY A 232 -0.52 -13.55 6.34
C GLY A 232 -1.80 -12.73 6.47
N ILE A 233 -1.78 -11.59 7.18
CA ILE A 233 -2.98 -10.80 7.49
C ILE A 233 -3.28 -9.80 6.39
N ARG A 234 -2.28 -9.25 5.73
CA ARG A 234 -2.38 -8.41 4.52
C ARG A 234 -1.02 -8.11 3.90
N ARG A 235 -1.05 -7.65 2.64
CA ARG A 235 0.09 -7.10 1.94
C ARG A 235 0.49 -5.79 2.59
N ALA A 236 1.74 -5.67 3.02
CA ALA A 236 2.31 -4.40 3.40
C ALA A 236 2.43 -3.54 2.13
N ALA A 237 1.76 -2.40 2.14
CA ALA A 237 1.86 -1.43 1.06
C ALA A 237 2.68 -0.25 1.56
N LEU A 238 3.83 -0.04 0.95
CA LEU A 238 4.71 1.07 1.28
C LEU A 238 4.97 1.96 0.06
N ILE A 239 5.05 3.27 0.30
CA ILE A 239 5.68 4.22 -0.61
C ILE A 239 6.74 5.00 0.16
N SER A 240 7.97 5.00 -0.35
CA SER A 240 9.10 5.74 0.20
C SER A 240 9.31 7.02 -0.56
N LEU A 241 9.27 8.16 0.13
CA LEU A 241 9.61 9.46 -0.41
C LEU A 241 11.03 9.82 0.04
N PHE A 242 11.89 10.23 -0.88
CA PHE A 242 13.27 10.58 -0.60
C PHE A 242 13.72 11.85 -1.32
N SER A 243 14.82 12.46 -0.88
CA SER A 243 15.36 13.67 -1.49
C SER A 243 15.93 13.37 -2.87
N ALA A 244 15.55 14.15 -3.87
CA ALA A 244 15.94 13.91 -5.26
C ALA A 244 17.45 14.05 -5.55
N ASP A 245 18.22 14.57 -4.60
CA ASP A 245 19.68 14.66 -4.60
C ASP A 245 20.36 13.52 -3.80
N ASP A 246 19.62 12.47 -3.46
CA ASP A 246 20.13 11.31 -2.74
C ASP A 246 20.49 10.19 -3.72
N ASP A 247 21.75 10.14 -4.13
CA ASP A 247 22.22 9.18 -5.13
C ASP A 247 22.14 7.73 -4.65
N GLU A 248 22.27 7.46 -3.34
CA GLU A 248 22.09 6.11 -2.79
C GLU A 248 20.63 5.65 -2.96
N MET A 249 19.69 6.51 -2.62
CA MET A 249 18.26 6.21 -2.79
C MET A 249 17.85 6.12 -4.26
N ILE A 250 18.41 6.94 -5.15
CA ILE A 250 18.15 6.88 -6.60
C ILE A 250 18.58 5.53 -7.17
N SER A 251 19.74 5.02 -6.74
CA SER A 251 20.34 3.80 -7.28
C SER A 251 20.01 2.53 -6.49
N CYS A 252 19.27 2.63 -5.40
CA CYS A 252 19.07 1.52 -4.45
C CYS A 252 18.35 0.30 -5.03
N LYS A 253 17.66 0.45 -6.17
CA LYS A 253 17.03 -0.62 -6.94
C LYS A 253 17.60 -0.74 -8.35
N SER A 254 18.91 -0.53 -8.49
CA SER A 254 19.64 -0.76 -9.73
C SER A 254 20.48 -2.04 -9.67
N GLY A 255 20.77 -2.65 -10.82
CA GLY A 255 21.53 -3.91 -10.86
C GLY A 255 20.79 -5.07 -10.18
N ASN A 256 21.52 -5.98 -9.55
CA ASN A 256 20.97 -7.18 -8.91
C ASN A 256 20.44 -6.93 -7.49
N TRP A 257 19.76 -5.79 -7.28
CA TRP A 257 19.24 -5.40 -5.97
C TRP A 257 18.29 -6.43 -5.35
N TRP A 258 17.51 -7.16 -6.18
CA TRP A 258 16.56 -8.17 -5.71
C TRP A 258 17.23 -9.40 -5.06
N GLU A 259 18.50 -9.67 -5.36
CA GLU A 259 19.28 -10.72 -4.71
C GLU A 259 19.98 -10.19 -3.46
N LEU A 260 20.56 -8.98 -3.55
CA LEU A 260 21.38 -8.39 -2.49
C LEU A 260 20.51 -7.73 -1.40
N ASN A 261 19.41 -7.10 -1.79
CA ASN A 261 18.55 -6.31 -0.90
C ASN A 261 17.06 -6.54 -1.22
N PRO A 262 16.57 -7.80 -1.15
CA PRO A 262 15.20 -8.16 -1.54
C PRO A 262 14.11 -7.42 -0.75
N GLN A 263 14.41 -6.96 0.48
CA GLN A 263 13.48 -6.15 1.29
C GLN A 263 13.06 -4.86 0.60
N ARG A 264 13.92 -4.26 -0.27
CA ARG A 264 13.61 -3.01 -0.99
C ARG A 264 12.42 -3.14 -1.94
N GLY A 265 12.07 -4.37 -2.35
CA GLY A 265 10.85 -4.66 -3.09
C GLY A 265 9.54 -4.42 -2.32
N ARG A 266 9.60 -4.10 -1.02
CA ARG A 266 8.42 -3.81 -0.20
C ARG A 266 7.88 -2.40 -0.36
N ALA A 267 8.68 -1.45 -0.83
CA ALA A 267 8.30 -0.07 -1.02
C ALA A 267 8.45 0.36 -2.48
N ASN A 268 7.51 1.14 -2.99
CA ASN A 268 7.73 1.94 -4.18
C ASN A 268 8.53 3.18 -3.77
N ASN A 269 9.61 3.47 -4.47
CA ASN A 269 10.47 4.59 -4.14
C ASN A 269 10.21 5.77 -5.07
N SER A 270 10.00 6.96 -4.51
CA SER A 270 9.74 8.17 -5.29
C SER A 270 10.62 9.33 -4.85
N ALA A 271 11.32 9.92 -5.79
CA ALA A 271 12.09 11.14 -5.60
C ALA A 271 11.15 12.35 -5.50
N VAL A 272 11.29 13.14 -4.42
CA VAL A 272 10.48 14.36 -4.23
C VAL A 272 11.08 15.51 -4.98
N LEU A 273 10.33 16.06 -5.91
CA LEU A 273 10.70 17.20 -6.74
C LEU A 273 9.78 18.39 -6.46
N LEU A 274 10.34 19.52 -6.09
CA LEU A 274 9.56 20.74 -5.88
C LEU A 274 9.31 21.44 -7.21
N ARG A 275 8.03 21.63 -7.59
CA ARG A 275 7.61 22.21 -8.87
C ARG A 275 8.20 23.58 -9.15
N ASN A 276 8.43 24.37 -8.11
CA ASN A 276 8.99 25.72 -8.20
C ASN A 276 10.52 25.76 -8.21
N LYS A 277 11.21 24.63 -8.06
CA LYS A 277 12.68 24.55 -7.98
C LYS A 277 13.30 23.65 -9.04
N ILE A 278 12.51 22.75 -9.63
CA ILE A 278 13.02 21.81 -10.62
C ILE A 278 13.38 22.51 -11.92
N THR A 279 14.56 22.19 -12.46
CA THR A 279 14.97 22.59 -13.81
C THR A 279 14.79 21.42 -14.77
N LYS A 280 14.69 21.74 -16.08
CA LYS A 280 14.60 20.72 -17.13
C LYS A 280 15.83 19.80 -17.12
N GLU A 281 17.01 20.36 -16.94
CA GLU A 281 18.29 19.64 -16.94
C GLU A 281 18.36 18.62 -15.79
N PHE A 282 17.93 19.03 -14.59
CA PHE A 282 17.87 18.13 -13.43
C PHE A 282 16.85 17.01 -13.65
N PHE A 283 15.66 17.37 -14.15
CA PHE A 283 14.62 16.40 -14.46
C PHE A 283 15.11 15.36 -15.47
N MET A 284 15.73 15.80 -16.57
CA MET A 284 16.25 14.88 -17.59
C MET A 284 17.37 13.99 -17.05
N SER A 285 18.25 14.52 -16.22
CA SER A 285 19.29 13.72 -15.56
C SER A 285 18.72 12.61 -14.67
N LEU A 286 17.67 12.94 -13.89
CA LEU A 286 16.98 11.93 -13.07
C LEU A 286 16.25 10.90 -13.95
N TRP A 287 15.59 11.37 -15.01
CA TRP A 287 14.90 10.50 -15.98
C TRP A 287 15.84 9.51 -16.63
N ASP A 288 17.04 9.94 -17.03
CA ASP A 288 18.06 9.04 -17.59
C ASP A 288 18.52 7.99 -16.56
N LYS A 289 18.63 8.34 -15.28
CA LYS A 289 18.93 7.38 -14.22
C LYS A 289 17.80 6.35 -14.06
N ILE A 290 16.54 6.77 -14.10
CA ILE A 290 15.35 5.90 -14.04
C ILE A 290 15.33 4.94 -15.24
N LYS A 291 15.51 5.46 -16.45
CA LYS A 291 15.56 4.66 -17.69
C LYS A 291 16.67 3.60 -17.64
N ASN A 292 17.83 3.95 -17.10
CA ASN A 292 18.99 3.06 -17.04
C ASN A 292 18.98 2.11 -15.82
N SER A 293 18.06 2.28 -14.87
CA SER A 293 17.98 1.44 -13.66
C SER A 293 17.55 0.00 -13.95
N GLY A 294 16.84 -0.23 -15.05
CA GLY A 294 16.23 -1.51 -15.41
C GLY A 294 15.02 -1.90 -14.56
N SER A 295 14.70 -1.12 -13.52
CA SER A 295 13.56 -1.34 -12.61
C SER A 295 12.38 -0.39 -12.84
N GLY A 296 12.58 0.69 -13.66
CA GLY A 296 11.60 1.77 -13.79
C GLY A 296 11.47 2.64 -12.54
N GLU A 297 12.31 2.45 -11.54
CA GLU A 297 12.38 3.25 -10.33
C GLU A 297 13.67 4.10 -10.27
N PRO A 298 13.65 5.21 -9.53
CA PRO A 298 12.55 5.71 -8.68
C PRO A 298 11.40 6.35 -9.46
N GLY A 299 10.19 6.31 -8.89
CA GLY A 299 9.11 7.19 -9.33
C GLY A 299 9.43 8.66 -9.08
N ILE A 300 8.67 9.56 -9.70
CA ILE A 300 8.80 11.01 -9.52
C ILE A 300 7.57 11.53 -8.79
N TYR A 301 7.78 12.17 -7.64
CA TYR A 301 6.74 12.83 -6.87
C TYR A 301 6.90 14.35 -6.96
N LEU A 302 6.08 14.97 -7.81
CA LEU A 302 6.06 16.44 -7.98
C LEU A 302 5.18 17.08 -6.92
N ASN A 303 5.78 17.91 -6.07
CA ASN A 303 5.09 18.56 -4.96
C ASN A 303 5.36 20.06 -4.91
N ASN A 304 4.54 20.80 -4.17
CA ASN A 304 4.73 22.22 -3.89
C ASN A 304 5.44 22.45 -2.55
N ASP A 305 5.33 21.49 -1.63
CA ASP A 305 5.94 21.54 -0.30
C ASP A 305 6.71 20.24 -0.04
N LYS A 306 7.96 20.33 0.41
CA LYS A 306 8.84 19.19 0.69
C LYS A 306 8.30 18.26 1.80
N ASP A 307 7.48 18.80 2.71
CA ASP A 307 6.97 18.06 3.87
C ASP A 307 5.62 17.38 3.59
N TRP A 308 5.00 17.66 2.45
CA TRP A 308 3.77 16.96 2.06
C TRP A 308 4.05 15.55 1.57
N GLY A 309 3.35 14.61 2.17
CA GLY A 309 3.40 13.21 1.77
C GLY A 309 2.24 12.78 0.92
N THR A 310 2.28 11.56 0.40
CA THR A 310 1.24 11.00 -0.47
C THR A 310 0.91 9.56 -0.12
N ASN A 311 -0.30 9.17 -0.56
CA ASN A 311 -0.76 7.78 -0.66
C ASN A 311 -0.88 7.43 -2.13
N PRO A 312 -0.61 6.19 -2.56
CA PRO A 312 -0.84 5.78 -3.94
C PRO A 312 -2.33 5.60 -4.23
N CYS A 313 -2.88 6.21 -5.32
CA CYS A 313 -4.31 6.07 -5.67
C CYS A 313 -4.70 6.28 -7.14
N ILE A 314 -5.41 5.27 -7.72
CA ILE A 314 -6.09 5.29 -9.04
C ILE A 314 -7.53 4.77 -8.92
N SER A 315 -8.48 5.17 -9.81
CA SER A 315 -9.86 4.66 -9.77
C SER A 315 -9.94 3.19 -10.20
N GLY A 316 -10.57 2.36 -9.36
CA GLY A 316 -10.75 0.93 -9.63
C GLY A 316 -11.77 0.58 -10.71
N ASP A 317 -12.57 1.55 -11.18
CA ASP A 317 -13.63 1.34 -12.18
C ASP A 317 -13.18 1.70 -13.60
N SER A 318 -11.98 2.27 -13.79
CA SER A 318 -11.42 2.52 -15.10
C SER A 318 -11.28 1.21 -15.87
N LEU A 319 -11.79 1.17 -17.12
CA LEU A 319 -11.67 0.01 -17.98
C LEU A 319 -10.27 -0.03 -18.61
N ILE A 320 -9.67 -1.20 -18.57
CA ILE A 320 -8.36 -1.46 -19.16
C ILE A 320 -8.53 -2.56 -20.20
N THR A 321 -8.01 -2.33 -21.39
CA THR A 321 -7.98 -3.34 -22.46
C THR A 321 -6.87 -4.33 -22.15
N VAL A 322 -7.21 -5.60 -22.11
CA VAL A 322 -6.31 -6.71 -21.80
C VAL A 322 -6.36 -7.80 -22.86
N LYS A 323 -5.30 -8.56 -22.96
CA LYS A 323 -5.19 -9.72 -23.84
C LYS A 323 -4.77 -10.94 -23.01
N ASP A 324 -5.54 -12.01 -23.10
CA ASP A 324 -5.22 -13.27 -22.45
C ASP A 324 -3.99 -13.96 -23.04
N HIS A 325 -3.32 -14.74 -22.21
CA HIS A 325 -2.25 -15.61 -22.62
C HIS A 325 -2.78 -16.71 -23.57
N ASN A 326 -2.02 -17.00 -24.63
CA ASN A 326 -2.26 -18.18 -25.45
C ASN A 326 -2.08 -19.43 -24.59
N GLY A 327 -3.17 -20.17 -24.31
CA GLY A 327 -3.10 -21.49 -23.70
C GLY A 327 -3.78 -21.71 -22.35
N VAL A 328 -4.37 -20.70 -21.70
CA VAL A 328 -5.04 -20.89 -20.40
C VAL A 328 -6.44 -21.54 -20.51
N SER A 329 -7.04 -21.55 -21.69
CA SER A 329 -8.38 -22.15 -21.88
C SER A 329 -8.39 -23.61 -22.35
N GLY A 330 -7.26 -24.32 -22.37
CA GLY A 330 -7.19 -25.73 -22.76
C GLY A 330 -7.56 -26.04 -24.22
N ASN A 331 -7.69 -25.03 -25.08
CA ASN A 331 -7.97 -25.18 -26.49
C ASN A 331 -6.74 -24.76 -27.31
N GLU A 332 -5.95 -25.73 -27.73
CA GLU A 332 -4.72 -25.57 -28.53
C GLU A 332 -4.94 -24.93 -29.91
N SER A 333 -6.16 -24.52 -30.29
CA SER A 333 -6.48 -24.05 -31.64
C SER A 333 -6.56 -22.53 -31.80
N LEU A 334 -6.39 -21.71 -30.74
CA LEU A 334 -6.40 -20.26 -30.85
C LEU A 334 -4.98 -19.71 -30.70
N SER A 335 -4.31 -19.49 -31.81
CA SER A 335 -2.97 -18.89 -31.89
C SER A 335 -2.93 -17.38 -31.55
N GLU A 336 -4.08 -16.74 -31.37
CA GLU A 336 -4.22 -15.34 -31.01
C GLU A 336 -5.04 -15.24 -29.72
N GLY A 337 -4.47 -14.66 -28.64
CA GLY A 337 -5.16 -14.45 -27.37
C GLY A 337 -6.39 -13.56 -27.53
N VAL A 338 -7.41 -13.79 -26.71
CA VAL A 338 -8.67 -13.03 -26.74
C VAL A 338 -8.46 -11.65 -26.11
N VAL A 339 -8.88 -10.61 -26.81
CA VAL A 339 -8.85 -9.21 -26.35
C VAL A 339 -10.22 -8.83 -25.76
N TYR A 340 -10.21 -8.27 -24.54
CA TYR A 340 -11.43 -7.83 -23.87
C TYR A 340 -11.12 -6.66 -22.92
N GLN A 341 -12.16 -6.01 -22.38
CA GLN A 341 -12.01 -4.92 -21.43
C GLN A 341 -12.46 -5.35 -20.04
N ILE A 342 -11.64 -5.05 -19.04
CA ILE A 342 -11.97 -5.28 -17.63
C ILE A 342 -11.75 -4.01 -16.81
N PRO A 343 -12.53 -3.78 -15.74
CA PRO A 343 -12.24 -2.73 -14.78
C PRO A 343 -10.85 -2.91 -14.17
N MET A 344 -10.13 -1.82 -13.97
CA MET A 344 -8.79 -1.83 -13.35
C MET A 344 -8.77 -2.61 -12.03
N LYS A 345 -9.82 -2.53 -11.23
CA LYS A 345 -9.95 -3.29 -9.98
C LYS A 345 -9.91 -4.81 -10.18
N ILE A 346 -10.49 -5.31 -11.29
CA ILE A 346 -10.46 -6.75 -11.63
C ILE A 346 -9.08 -7.13 -12.14
N LEU A 347 -8.45 -6.29 -12.95
CA LEU A 347 -7.08 -6.49 -13.41
C LEU A 347 -6.10 -6.59 -12.23
N VAL A 348 -6.25 -5.71 -11.22
CA VAL A 348 -5.46 -5.77 -9.98
C VAL A 348 -5.67 -7.11 -9.25
N ASP A 349 -6.92 -7.56 -9.11
CA ASP A 349 -7.23 -8.85 -8.46
C ASP A 349 -6.64 -10.03 -9.26
N LEU A 350 -6.66 -10.00 -10.58
CA LEU A 350 -6.06 -11.03 -11.45
C LEU A 350 -4.53 -11.06 -11.32
N TYR A 351 -3.89 -9.91 -11.31
CA TYR A 351 -2.44 -9.80 -11.07
C TYR A 351 -2.02 -10.35 -9.71
N GLU A 352 -2.93 -10.29 -8.75
CA GLU A 352 -2.69 -10.75 -7.39
C GLU A 352 -2.97 -12.24 -7.18
N THR A 353 -3.79 -12.87 -8.02
CA THR A 353 -4.32 -14.21 -7.77
C THR A 353 -4.00 -15.22 -8.87
N SER A 354 -3.58 -14.76 -10.05
CA SER A 354 -3.27 -15.61 -11.20
C SER A 354 -1.76 -15.76 -11.40
N ASP A 355 -1.32 -16.98 -11.68
CA ASP A 355 0.05 -17.26 -12.09
C ASP A 355 0.35 -16.71 -13.51
N TYR A 356 -0.71 -16.42 -14.28
CA TYR A 356 -0.64 -15.91 -15.65
C TYR A 356 -1.61 -14.73 -15.82
N PRO A 357 -1.26 -13.52 -15.32
CA PRO A 357 -2.10 -12.35 -15.51
C PRO A 357 -2.13 -11.93 -16.99
N PRO A 358 -3.25 -11.35 -17.46
CA PRO A 358 -3.34 -10.90 -18.86
C PRO A 358 -2.40 -9.74 -19.16
N MET A 359 -1.98 -9.63 -20.42
CA MET A 359 -1.27 -8.46 -20.94
C MET A 359 -2.24 -7.27 -21.04
N VAL A 360 -1.73 -6.06 -20.87
CA VAL A 360 -2.50 -4.81 -21.03
C VAL A 360 -2.12 -4.13 -22.33
N LEU A 361 -3.10 -3.46 -22.95
CA LEU A 361 -2.83 -2.59 -24.07
C LEU A 361 -2.13 -1.33 -23.57
N THR A 362 -0.95 -1.05 -24.07
CA THR A 362 -0.11 0.09 -23.72
C THR A 362 0.38 0.82 -24.97
N PHE A 363 0.78 2.07 -24.80
CA PHE A 363 1.35 2.87 -25.88
C PHE A 363 2.87 2.85 -25.77
N ASN A 364 3.52 2.36 -26.81
CA ASN A 364 4.97 2.39 -26.92
C ASN A 364 5.43 3.78 -27.40
N GLU A 365 6.07 4.52 -26.52
CA GLU A 365 6.52 5.90 -26.81
C GLU A 365 7.65 5.96 -27.86
N ASP A 366 8.41 4.90 -28.03
CA ASP A 366 9.51 4.84 -29.01
C ASP A 366 9.00 4.54 -30.42
N THR A 367 8.12 3.56 -30.57
CA THR A 367 7.53 3.15 -31.86
C THR A 367 6.32 3.98 -32.27
N LYS A 368 5.69 4.68 -31.29
CA LYS A 368 4.41 5.40 -31.45
C LYS A 368 3.24 4.47 -31.81
N GLU A 369 3.32 3.22 -31.44
CA GLU A 369 2.31 2.20 -31.72
C GLU A 369 1.72 1.65 -30.41
N LEU A 370 0.51 1.10 -30.52
CA LEU A 370 -0.15 0.38 -29.42
C LEU A 370 0.33 -1.07 -29.43
N GLU A 371 0.75 -1.57 -28.28
CA GLU A 371 1.17 -2.95 -28.09
C GLU A 371 0.63 -3.56 -26.80
N TYR A 372 0.58 -4.89 -26.75
CA TYR A 372 0.23 -5.61 -25.52
C TYR A 372 1.48 -6.00 -24.77
N ASP A 373 1.58 -5.59 -23.53
CA ASP A 373 2.73 -5.93 -22.68
C ASP A 373 2.26 -6.30 -21.27
N TYR A 374 3.12 -7.00 -20.54
CA TYR A 374 2.84 -7.35 -19.15
C TYR A 374 2.99 -6.15 -18.24
N MET A 375 2.00 -5.96 -17.39
CA MET A 375 2.16 -4.99 -16.32
C MET A 375 3.19 -5.49 -15.32
N ASN A 376 4.18 -4.68 -15.05
CA ASN A 376 5.16 -4.97 -14.00
C ASN A 376 4.52 -4.96 -12.61
N TRP A 377 3.39 -4.24 -12.47
CA TRP A 377 2.72 -4.10 -11.19
C TRP A 377 1.32 -3.48 -11.33
N ALA A 378 0.34 -4.03 -10.60
CA ALA A 378 -1.01 -3.47 -10.50
C ALA A 378 -1.52 -3.54 -9.05
N LYS A 379 -2.08 -2.43 -8.55
CA LYS A 379 -2.59 -2.35 -7.18
C LYS A 379 -3.69 -1.31 -7.02
N LYS A 380 -4.69 -1.63 -6.20
CA LYS A 380 -5.72 -0.68 -5.78
C LYS A 380 -5.16 0.35 -4.81
N THR A 381 -5.35 1.61 -5.07
CA THR A 381 -4.70 2.71 -4.37
C THR A 381 -5.62 3.71 -3.67
N LYS A 382 -6.84 4.05 -4.17
CA LYS A 382 -7.78 4.99 -3.51
C LYS A 382 -9.24 4.54 -3.62
N GLU A 383 -10.03 4.87 -2.60
CA GLU A 383 -11.49 4.78 -2.60
C GLU A 383 -12.04 6.21 -2.52
N ASN A 384 -13.10 6.51 -3.30
CA ASN A 384 -13.78 7.81 -3.31
C ASN A 384 -12.88 9.00 -3.72
N ALA A 385 -12.12 8.87 -4.82
CA ALA A 385 -11.50 10.02 -5.45
C ALA A 385 -12.55 10.88 -6.15
N GLU A 386 -12.36 12.20 -6.13
CA GLU A 386 -13.05 13.09 -7.07
C GLU A 386 -12.59 12.72 -8.48
N LEU A 387 -13.55 12.51 -9.38
CA LEU A 387 -13.31 12.13 -10.77
C LEU A 387 -13.89 13.18 -11.70
N ILE A 388 -13.17 13.50 -12.75
CA ILE A 388 -13.67 14.20 -13.92
C ILE A 388 -14.03 13.17 -14.99
N GLU A 389 -15.08 13.43 -15.72
CA GLU A 389 -15.49 12.62 -16.86
C GLU A 389 -15.07 13.33 -18.15
N LEU A 390 -14.20 12.70 -18.92
CA LEU A 390 -13.83 13.15 -20.26
C LEU A 390 -14.73 12.47 -21.26
N SER A 391 -15.43 13.27 -22.08
CA SER A 391 -16.21 12.79 -23.22
C SER A 391 -15.41 12.98 -24.49
N LEU A 392 -15.23 11.92 -25.26
CA LEU A 392 -14.49 11.94 -26.51
C LEU A 392 -15.45 12.09 -27.69
N ASP A 393 -14.98 12.61 -28.81
CA ASP A 393 -15.77 12.82 -30.04
C ASP A 393 -16.36 11.52 -30.60
N ASN A 394 -15.78 10.38 -30.30
CA ASN A 394 -16.30 9.07 -30.70
C ASN A 394 -17.44 8.57 -29.77
N GLY A 395 -17.88 9.37 -28.80
CA GLY A 395 -18.94 9.05 -27.85
C GLY A 395 -18.48 8.18 -26.66
N GLN A 396 -17.22 7.86 -26.55
CA GLN A 396 -16.67 7.18 -25.37
C GLN A 396 -16.47 8.18 -24.22
N THR A 397 -16.61 7.68 -22.99
CA THR A 397 -16.34 8.47 -21.80
C THR A 397 -15.31 7.76 -20.93
N ILE A 398 -14.39 8.52 -20.36
CA ILE A 398 -13.38 8.01 -19.42
C ILE A 398 -13.43 8.83 -18.13
N LYS A 399 -13.40 8.14 -16.98
CA LYS A 399 -13.40 8.79 -15.65
C LYS A 399 -12.02 8.70 -15.03
N LEU A 400 -11.43 9.85 -14.79
CA LEU A 400 -10.07 10.00 -14.27
C LEU A 400 -10.04 10.96 -13.08
N THR A 401 -9.03 10.83 -12.22
CA THR A 401 -8.76 11.91 -11.26
C THR A 401 -8.28 13.16 -11.98
N PRO A 402 -8.54 14.38 -11.45
CA PRO A 402 -8.15 15.63 -12.12
C PRO A 402 -6.66 15.71 -12.48
N ASP A 403 -5.82 15.09 -11.68
CA ASP A 403 -4.37 15.03 -11.82
C ASP A 403 -3.86 13.86 -12.67
N HIS A 404 -4.78 12.98 -13.12
CA HIS A 404 -4.40 11.87 -14.00
C HIS A 404 -3.90 12.39 -15.34
N ARG A 405 -2.75 11.89 -15.76
CA ARG A 405 -2.14 12.33 -17.02
C ARG A 405 -2.62 11.47 -18.18
N VAL A 406 -3.06 12.12 -19.23
CA VAL A 406 -3.41 11.52 -20.52
C VAL A 406 -2.46 12.01 -21.58
N TYR A 407 -2.16 11.17 -22.55
CA TYR A 407 -1.29 11.53 -23.66
C TYR A 407 -2.11 12.14 -24.81
N THR A 408 -1.70 13.33 -25.26
CA THR A 408 -2.27 14.01 -26.41
C THR A 408 -1.26 14.09 -27.54
N GLU A 409 -1.70 13.97 -28.79
CA GLU A 409 -0.81 14.06 -29.95
C GLU A 409 -0.14 15.44 -30.08
N ASN A 410 -0.91 16.49 -29.72
CA ASN A 410 -0.47 17.88 -29.91
C ASN A 410 0.34 18.46 -28.74
N ARG A 411 0.16 17.96 -27.51
CA ARG A 411 0.81 18.53 -26.31
C ARG A 411 1.50 17.48 -25.44
N GLY A 412 1.51 16.17 -25.82
CA GLY A 412 2.09 15.12 -25.01
C GLY A 412 1.28 14.83 -23.73
N TRP A 413 1.94 14.50 -22.63
CA TRP A 413 1.31 14.15 -21.36
C TRP A 413 0.71 15.34 -20.63
N ILE A 414 -0.61 15.39 -20.48
CA ILE A 414 -1.37 16.47 -19.84
C ILE A 414 -2.26 15.92 -18.75
N GLU A 415 -2.40 16.65 -17.65
CA GLU A 415 -3.36 16.34 -16.58
C GLU A 415 -4.80 16.45 -17.12
N ALA A 416 -5.65 15.51 -16.79
CA ALA A 416 -7.01 15.44 -17.26
C ALA A 416 -7.81 16.75 -16.99
N ALA A 417 -7.56 17.42 -15.86
CA ALA A 417 -8.18 18.71 -15.54
C ALA A 417 -7.69 19.88 -16.42
N LYS A 418 -6.62 19.70 -17.19
CA LYS A 418 -6.02 20.75 -18.05
C LYS A 418 -6.26 20.50 -19.54
N LEU A 419 -7.01 19.46 -19.87
CA LEU A 419 -7.40 19.22 -21.25
C LEU A 419 -8.36 20.30 -21.75
N THR A 420 -8.27 20.59 -23.02
CA THR A 420 -9.11 21.54 -23.74
C THR A 420 -9.73 20.84 -24.95
N GLU A 421 -10.73 21.42 -25.56
CA GLU A 421 -11.37 20.88 -26.77
C GLU A 421 -10.43 20.77 -27.98
N ASP A 422 -9.27 21.46 -27.94
CA ASP A 422 -8.24 21.38 -28.98
C ASP A 422 -7.25 20.21 -28.79
N ASP A 423 -7.34 19.46 -27.71
CA ASP A 423 -6.45 18.34 -27.44
C ASP A 423 -6.91 17.08 -28.17
N VAL A 424 -6.01 16.52 -28.94
CA VAL A 424 -6.23 15.25 -29.67
C VAL A 424 -5.70 14.11 -28.82
N LEU A 425 -6.61 13.37 -28.18
CA LEU A 425 -6.26 12.16 -27.44
C LEU A 425 -5.99 11.03 -28.42
N ILE A 426 -4.97 10.21 -28.11
CA ILE A 426 -4.78 8.96 -28.87
C ILE A 426 -5.96 8.05 -28.52
N SER A 427 -6.84 7.83 -29.52
CA SER A 427 -7.93 6.88 -29.35
C SER A 427 -7.39 5.45 -29.50
N ILE A 428 -7.74 4.61 -28.53
CA ILE A 428 -7.46 3.17 -28.54
C ILE A 428 -8.60 2.44 -29.25
#